data_9170acb94af57205615dc7a1acc1aa61
#
_entry.id   9170acb94af57205615dc7a1acc1aa61
#
_cell.length_a   1.000
_cell.length_b   1.000
_cell.length_c   1.000
_cell.angle_alpha   90.00
_cell.angle_beta   90.00
_cell.angle_gamma   90.00
#
_symmetry.space_group_name_H-M   'P 1'
#
loop_
_entity.id
_entity.type
_entity.pdbx_description
1 polymer ?
#
loop_
_entity_poly.entity_id
_entity_poly.type
_entity_poly.pdbx_seq_one_letter_code
_entity_poly.pdbx_strand_id
1 'polypeptide(L)'
;MRMLLTVFFVMGTCSRLLAQQSWPPELPGERHVYKQVGETSLHLWVLRGVQSQVAADGGATESAAQPAIVFFFGGGWTSGSPEQFVPQARYLASRGITAVLADYRVASRQQVRAVSCVEDAKSAVRWLRAHAAELRIDPQRICAAGGSAGGHIACCTALIEGLDAAGEDLSISSVPNALALFNPAVVLAPLEGVEMSAEETAKLQSLAARTGVDPVKISPAHHVRKGLPPTIIFHGVADTTVPIVTVAEFEKRMVSAGNRCELKRFADAPHGFFNLRENRGRNGERQREWHLRTLQQLDIFLTSLGWLSGTATLPVVDNDNVHVRGHLQRALTRISGQAEARVAFLGGSITEMDGYRPLVEKWLTERFPQTQFTFIRAGISSTCSNTGAFRFQRDVVANGPVDLLLVEFAVNDDQDAHHDADGCIRGMEGILRQLFVHNPEAGAVMLHFVNPEMLATAQAGGVQLSAKQHESVARHYHVSSIDLPAELADRIEDGTMSWETWGGTHPGPAGNRHAADLVIQVLQAALASADKSETGALAEALPEPLLESSFSAGGFLLIFSF
;
A
#
# COMPACT_ATOMS: atom_id res chain seq x y z
N MET A 1 7.36 63.20 49.52
CA MET A 1 6.38 62.18 49.90
C MET A 1 6.07 61.38 48.63
N ARG A 2 6.83 60.29 48.44
CA ARG A 2 6.73 59.44 47.28
C ARG A 2 6.06 58.12 47.70
N MET A 3 4.91 57.85 47.14
CA MET A 3 4.09 56.68 47.40
C MET A 3 4.60 55.53 46.49
N LEU A 4 5.12 54.44 47.08
CA LEU A 4 5.45 53.23 46.38
C LEU A 4 4.18 52.37 46.22
N LEU A 5 3.81 52.11 44.99
CA LEU A 5 2.80 51.09 44.64
C LEU A 5 3.51 49.73 44.48
N THR A 6 3.21 48.81 45.37
CA THR A 6 3.67 47.41 45.28
C THR A 6 2.63 46.62 44.48
N VAL A 7 3.00 46.17 43.25
CA VAL A 7 2.18 45.28 42.42
C VAL A 7 2.49 43.83 42.82
N PHE A 8 1.51 43.15 43.39
CA PHE A 8 1.55 41.69 43.58
C PHE A 8 1.29 40.97 42.28
N PHE A 9 2.30 40.29 41.76
CA PHE A 9 2.17 39.35 40.65
C PHE A 9 1.72 37.99 41.20
N VAL A 10 0.47 37.63 41.03
CA VAL A 10 -0.03 36.27 41.31
C VAL A 10 0.33 35.39 40.13
N MET A 11 1.42 34.59 40.29
CA MET A 11 1.71 33.47 39.36
C MET A 11 0.68 32.37 39.59
N GLY A 12 -0.36 32.37 38.75
CA GLY A 12 -1.24 31.22 38.61
C GLY A 12 -0.47 30.04 37.94
N THR A 13 -0.02 29.10 38.73
CA THR A 13 0.48 27.80 38.22
C THR A 13 -0.70 27.05 37.61
N CYS A 14 -0.85 27.15 36.29
CA CYS A 14 -1.75 26.29 35.52
C CYS A 14 -1.12 24.89 35.44
N SER A 15 -1.31 24.08 36.48
CA SER A 15 -1.02 22.65 36.43
C SER A 15 -1.97 22.02 35.42
N ARG A 16 -1.51 21.80 34.18
CA ARG A 16 -2.16 20.86 33.28
C ARG A 16 -2.10 19.48 33.96
N LEU A 17 -3.20 19.09 34.59
CA LEU A 17 -3.46 17.68 34.88
C LEU A 17 -3.46 16.95 33.52
N LEU A 18 -2.34 16.32 33.18
CA LEU A 18 -2.33 15.23 32.21
C LEU A 18 -3.25 14.18 32.82
N ALA A 19 -4.44 14.03 32.26
CA ALA A 19 -5.34 12.94 32.62
C ALA A 19 -4.50 11.64 32.46
N GLN A 20 -4.23 10.97 33.57
CA GLN A 20 -3.63 9.65 33.56
C GLN A 20 -4.61 8.75 32.81
N GLN A 21 -4.24 8.35 31.59
CA GLN A 21 -5.07 7.44 30.79
C GLN A 21 -5.33 6.20 31.63
N SER A 22 -6.59 5.93 31.92
CA SER A 22 -6.99 4.76 32.73
C SER A 22 -6.58 3.49 31.98
N TRP A 23 -5.95 2.56 32.70
CA TRP A 23 -5.64 1.25 32.16
C TRP A 23 -6.68 0.22 32.61
N PRO A 24 -7.18 -0.65 31.77
CA PRO A 24 -6.93 -0.81 30.34
C PRO A 24 -7.56 0.31 29.49
N PRO A 25 -6.98 0.64 28.31
CA PRO A 25 -7.55 1.67 27.43
C PRO A 25 -8.92 1.26 26.88
N GLU A 26 -9.77 2.24 26.57
CA GLU A 26 -10.99 1.99 25.81
C GLU A 26 -10.68 1.88 24.32
N LEU A 27 -10.81 0.68 23.76
CA LEU A 27 -10.54 0.39 22.35
C LEU A 27 -11.79 -0.17 21.66
N PRO A 28 -11.87 -0.08 20.33
CA PRO A 28 -12.96 -0.67 19.58
C PRO A 28 -12.97 -2.21 19.72
N GLY A 29 -14.17 -2.80 19.73
CA GLY A 29 -14.37 -4.24 19.82
C GLY A 29 -14.79 -4.72 21.20
N GLU A 30 -15.09 -6.01 21.29
CA GLU A 30 -15.50 -6.67 22.51
C GLU A 30 -14.27 -7.02 23.36
N ARG A 31 -14.25 -6.59 24.60
CA ARG A 31 -13.13 -6.81 25.51
C ARG A 31 -13.27 -8.12 26.29
N HIS A 32 -12.25 -8.97 26.24
CA HIS A 32 -12.14 -10.23 26.98
C HIS A 32 -10.89 -10.25 27.85
N VAL A 33 -10.96 -10.91 29.01
CA VAL A 33 -9.78 -11.26 29.81
C VAL A 33 -9.27 -12.61 29.32
N TYR A 34 -8.05 -12.65 28.77
CA TYR A 34 -7.48 -13.90 28.25
C TYR A 34 -6.48 -14.54 29.21
N LYS A 35 -5.94 -13.77 30.17
CA LYS A 35 -4.96 -14.25 31.12
C LYS A 35 -5.02 -13.44 32.43
N GLN A 36 -4.87 -14.15 33.53
CA GLN A 36 -4.71 -13.55 34.85
C GLN A 36 -3.36 -13.94 35.44
N VAL A 37 -2.55 -12.95 35.85
CA VAL A 37 -1.24 -13.18 36.48
C VAL A 37 -1.18 -12.36 37.76
N GLY A 38 -1.38 -13.02 38.93
CA GLY A 38 -1.58 -12.33 40.17
C GLY A 38 -2.77 -11.37 40.10
N GLU A 39 -2.53 -10.10 40.40
CA GLU A 39 -3.56 -9.05 40.31
C GLU A 39 -3.70 -8.45 38.90
N THR A 40 -2.84 -8.83 37.95
CA THR A 40 -2.84 -8.29 36.59
C THR A 40 -3.77 -9.09 35.69
N SER A 41 -4.83 -8.44 35.16
CA SER A 41 -5.67 -8.97 34.07
C SER A 41 -5.14 -8.48 32.73
N LEU A 42 -4.90 -9.41 31.80
CA LEU A 42 -4.53 -9.10 30.42
C LEU A 42 -5.73 -9.28 29.50
N HIS A 43 -5.90 -8.33 28.57
CA HIS A 43 -7.11 -8.19 27.77
C HIS A 43 -6.86 -8.38 26.29
N LEU A 44 -7.89 -8.85 25.60
CA LEU A 44 -8.04 -8.80 24.15
C LEU A 44 -9.25 -7.92 23.80
N TRP A 45 -9.13 -7.14 22.73
CA TRP A 45 -10.26 -6.44 22.11
C TRP A 45 -10.52 -7.08 20.76
N VAL A 46 -11.66 -7.68 20.59
CA VAL A 46 -12.05 -8.47 19.41
C VAL A 46 -12.97 -7.64 18.53
N LEU A 47 -12.46 -7.21 17.37
CA LEU A 47 -13.22 -6.53 16.32
C LEU A 47 -13.68 -7.59 15.32
N ARG A 48 -14.97 -7.92 15.34
CA ARG A 48 -15.52 -8.93 14.42
C ARG A 48 -15.47 -8.44 12.98
N GLY A 49 -15.07 -9.33 12.06
CA GLY A 49 -15.08 -9.04 10.64
C GLY A 49 -16.50 -8.80 10.12
N VAL A 50 -16.64 -7.83 9.21
CA VAL A 50 -17.91 -7.58 8.52
C VAL A 50 -18.22 -8.76 7.60
N GLN A 51 -19.38 -9.39 7.77
CA GLN A 51 -19.81 -10.46 6.87
C GLN A 51 -20.28 -9.86 5.55
N SER A 52 -19.71 -10.31 4.43
CA SER A 52 -20.26 -9.99 3.11
C SER A 52 -21.65 -10.61 3.01
N GLN A 53 -22.69 -9.77 3.01
CA GLN A 53 -24.05 -10.18 2.66
C GLN A 53 -24.14 -10.45 1.15
N VAL A 54 -23.60 -11.56 0.69
CA VAL A 54 -23.89 -12.10 -0.63
C VAL A 54 -24.39 -13.52 -0.44
N ALA A 55 -25.63 -13.63 -0.02
CA ALA A 55 -26.45 -14.81 -0.26
C ALA A 55 -27.49 -14.41 -1.31
N ALA A 56 -27.14 -14.61 -2.59
CA ALA A 56 -28.14 -14.81 -3.62
C ALA A 56 -28.69 -16.22 -3.37
N ASP A 57 -29.70 -16.33 -2.57
CA ASP A 57 -30.74 -17.35 -2.47
C ASP A 57 -31.10 -17.56 -0.99
N GLY A 58 -32.34 -17.29 -0.65
CA GLY A 58 -32.96 -17.20 0.67
C GLY A 58 -32.83 -18.39 1.62
N GLY A 59 -31.66 -18.95 1.82
CA GLY A 59 -31.33 -19.94 2.84
C GLY A 59 -30.44 -19.31 3.92
N ALA A 60 -30.82 -19.37 5.17
CA ALA A 60 -29.96 -19.04 6.32
C ALA A 60 -28.82 -20.07 6.38
N THR A 61 -27.71 -19.80 5.68
CA THR A 61 -26.49 -20.56 5.85
C THR A 61 -25.82 -20.10 7.14
N GLU A 62 -25.47 -21.03 8.04
CA GLU A 62 -24.59 -20.76 9.17
C GLU A 62 -23.35 -20.01 8.63
N SER A 63 -23.15 -18.81 9.19
CA SER A 63 -22.05 -17.95 8.78
C SER A 63 -20.72 -18.69 8.92
N ALA A 64 -20.01 -18.88 7.83
CA ALA A 64 -18.72 -19.56 7.82
C ALA A 64 -17.73 -18.89 8.81
N ALA A 65 -16.99 -19.71 9.55
CA ALA A 65 -15.97 -19.25 10.48
C ALA A 65 -14.93 -18.37 9.77
N GLN A 66 -14.65 -17.19 10.32
CA GLN A 66 -13.77 -16.18 9.72
C GLN A 66 -12.30 -16.43 10.09
N PRO A 67 -11.32 -16.05 9.25
CA PRO A 67 -9.94 -15.97 9.69
C PRO A 67 -9.79 -14.89 10.78
N ALA A 68 -8.74 -15.03 11.61
CA ALA A 68 -8.43 -14.05 12.65
C ALA A 68 -6.98 -13.56 12.54
N ILE A 69 -6.75 -12.32 13.00
CA ILE A 69 -5.42 -11.76 13.18
C ILE A 69 -5.30 -11.11 14.54
N VAL A 70 -4.25 -11.47 15.31
CA VAL A 70 -3.95 -10.87 16.61
C VAL A 70 -2.72 -9.98 16.52
N PHE A 71 -2.85 -8.72 16.94
CA PHE A 71 -1.81 -7.71 16.92
C PHE A 71 -1.19 -7.50 18.29
N PHE A 72 0.14 -7.54 18.34
CA PHE A 72 0.95 -7.19 19.51
C PHE A 72 1.67 -5.86 19.26
N PHE A 73 1.54 -4.92 20.17
CA PHE A 73 2.13 -3.58 20.05
C PHE A 73 3.65 -3.58 20.25
N GLY A 74 4.32 -2.54 19.72
CA GLY A 74 5.74 -2.27 19.94
C GLY A 74 6.01 -1.53 21.24
N GLY A 75 7.28 -1.17 21.48
CA GLY A 75 7.70 -0.40 22.65
C GLY A 75 8.81 -1.05 23.46
N GLY A 76 9.64 -1.89 22.82
CA GLY A 76 10.87 -2.48 23.39
C GLY A 76 10.64 -3.36 24.62
N TRP A 77 9.47 -3.99 24.74
CA TRP A 77 9.00 -4.75 25.92
C TRP A 77 8.92 -3.89 27.20
N THR A 78 9.16 -2.59 27.06
CA THR A 78 9.19 -1.65 28.20
C THR A 78 7.86 -0.93 28.36
N SER A 79 7.24 -0.51 27.27
CA SER A 79 6.02 0.31 27.27
C SER A 79 5.18 0.00 26.02
N GLY A 80 4.11 0.74 25.81
CA GLY A 80 3.23 0.65 24.63
C GLY A 80 1.79 0.34 24.98
N SER A 81 0.93 0.35 23.97
CA SER A 81 -0.51 0.14 24.08
C SER A 81 -1.04 -0.60 22.86
N PRO A 82 -2.05 -1.48 23.01
CA PRO A 82 -2.76 -2.12 21.90
C PRO A 82 -3.38 -1.12 20.91
N GLU A 83 -3.55 0.12 21.30
CA GLU A 83 -4.05 1.23 20.48
C GLU A 83 -3.23 1.42 19.19
N GLN A 84 -1.94 1.05 19.20
CA GLN A 84 -1.04 1.17 18.05
C GLN A 84 -1.62 0.56 16.77
N PHE A 85 -2.32 -0.56 16.87
CA PHE A 85 -2.82 -1.31 15.71
C PHE A 85 -4.32 -1.14 15.44
N VAL A 86 -4.98 -0.17 16.08
CA VAL A 86 -6.41 0.12 15.83
C VAL A 86 -6.70 0.41 14.35
N PRO A 87 -5.88 1.22 13.62
CA PRO A 87 -6.14 1.46 12.20
C PRO A 87 -6.09 0.19 11.35
N GLN A 88 -5.08 -0.65 11.56
CA GLN A 88 -4.93 -1.93 10.85
C GLN A 88 -6.06 -2.91 11.19
N ALA A 89 -6.44 -2.99 12.46
CA ALA A 89 -7.52 -3.85 12.93
C ALA A 89 -8.87 -3.44 12.31
N ARG A 90 -9.19 -2.15 12.27
CA ARG A 90 -10.41 -1.63 11.63
C ARG A 90 -10.47 -1.97 10.14
N TYR A 91 -9.36 -1.78 9.43
CA TYR A 91 -9.28 -2.12 8.02
C TYR A 91 -9.54 -3.61 7.79
N LEU A 92 -8.83 -4.49 8.48
CA LEU A 92 -8.98 -5.94 8.29
C LEU A 92 -10.36 -6.45 8.74
N ALA A 93 -10.94 -5.85 9.78
CA ALA A 93 -12.32 -6.15 10.16
C ALA A 93 -13.31 -5.77 9.03
N SER A 94 -13.13 -4.65 8.36
CA SER A 94 -13.94 -4.27 7.19
C SER A 94 -13.77 -5.23 6.00
N ARG A 95 -12.65 -5.96 5.95
CA ARG A 95 -12.36 -6.99 4.93
C ARG A 95 -12.87 -8.38 5.29
N GLY A 96 -13.50 -8.56 6.46
CA GLY A 96 -14.06 -9.83 6.89
C GLY A 96 -13.12 -10.70 7.75
N ILE A 97 -12.00 -10.16 8.24
CA ILE A 97 -11.12 -10.83 9.21
C ILE A 97 -11.50 -10.39 10.62
N THR A 98 -11.65 -11.31 11.56
CA THR A 98 -11.75 -10.94 12.98
C THR A 98 -10.39 -10.44 13.46
N ALA A 99 -10.29 -9.13 13.71
CA ALA A 99 -9.06 -8.48 14.17
C ALA A 99 -9.04 -8.36 15.69
N VAL A 100 -7.91 -8.69 16.31
CA VAL A 100 -7.75 -8.73 17.75
C VAL A 100 -6.58 -7.87 18.17
N LEU A 101 -6.79 -6.98 19.12
CA LEU A 101 -5.75 -6.16 19.73
C LEU A 101 -5.39 -6.78 21.09
N ALA A 102 -4.15 -7.20 21.28
CA ALA A 102 -3.70 -7.89 22.48
C ALA A 102 -2.91 -6.97 23.41
N ASP A 103 -3.33 -6.89 24.67
CA ASP A 103 -2.45 -6.44 25.74
C ASP A 103 -1.47 -7.54 26.13
N TYR A 104 -0.34 -7.17 26.69
CA TYR A 104 0.63 -8.06 27.30
C TYR A 104 1.43 -7.30 28.35
N ARG A 105 2.04 -8.00 29.32
CA ARG A 105 2.85 -7.37 30.37
C ARG A 105 4.06 -6.66 29.79
N VAL A 106 4.37 -5.47 30.29
CA VAL A 106 5.55 -4.68 29.92
C VAL A 106 6.29 -4.18 31.17
N ALA A 107 7.58 -3.88 31.02
CA ALA A 107 8.42 -3.52 32.15
C ALA A 107 7.90 -2.29 32.92
N SER A 108 7.38 -1.26 32.26
CA SER A 108 6.89 -0.03 32.91
C SER A 108 5.63 -0.23 33.76
N ARG A 109 4.81 -1.25 33.47
CA ARG A 109 3.58 -1.53 34.21
C ARG A 109 3.73 -2.68 35.19
N GLN A 110 4.42 -3.76 34.81
CA GLN A 110 4.49 -4.99 35.59
C GLN A 110 5.93 -5.40 35.94
N GLN A 111 6.94 -4.59 35.61
CA GLN A 111 8.35 -4.83 35.91
C GLN A 111 8.90 -6.17 35.37
N VAL A 112 8.34 -6.65 34.26
CA VAL A 112 8.73 -7.90 33.63
C VAL A 112 9.83 -7.72 32.59
N ARG A 113 10.36 -8.85 32.10
CA ARG A 113 11.31 -8.96 31.00
C ARG A 113 10.62 -9.51 29.74
N ALA A 114 11.31 -9.43 28.60
CA ALA A 114 10.76 -9.85 27.31
C ALA A 114 10.28 -11.31 27.29
N VAL A 115 10.89 -12.21 28.05
CA VAL A 115 10.43 -13.61 28.16
C VAL A 115 8.99 -13.72 28.64
N SER A 116 8.57 -12.89 29.60
CA SER A 116 7.17 -12.87 30.06
C SER A 116 6.22 -12.34 29.00
N CYS A 117 6.68 -11.43 28.13
CA CYS A 117 5.90 -10.97 27.00
C CYS A 117 5.68 -12.09 25.97
N VAL A 118 6.67 -12.97 25.76
CA VAL A 118 6.54 -14.17 24.90
C VAL A 118 5.52 -15.13 25.48
N GLU A 119 5.56 -15.42 26.78
CA GLU A 119 4.55 -16.25 27.47
C GLU A 119 3.14 -15.69 27.26
N ASP A 120 2.96 -14.36 27.38
CA ASP A 120 1.66 -13.72 27.23
C ASP A 120 1.16 -13.78 25.77
N ALA A 121 2.06 -13.58 24.80
CA ALA A 121 1.70 -13.72 23.38
C ALA A 121 1.25 -15.15 23.02
N LYS A 122 1.95 -16.16 23.54
CA LYS A 122 1.54 -17.57 23.37
C LYS A 122 0.19 -17.85 24.02
N SER A 123 -0.04 -17.33 25.22
CA SER A 123 -1.34 -17.42 25.91
C SER A 123 -2.46 -16.80 25.09
N ALA A 124 -2.23 -15.62 24.47
CA ALA A 124 -3.22 -14.92 23.66
C ALA A 124 -3.64 -15.74 22.41
N VAL A 125 -2.66 -16.30 21.67
CA VAL A 125 -2.94 -17.15 20.50
C VAL A 125 -3.67 -18.44 20.92
N ARG A 126 -3.27 -19.05 22.03
CA ARG A 126 -3.92 -20.25 22.59
C ARG A 126 -5.36 -19.95 23.01
N TRP A 127 -5.60 -18.84 23.70
CA TRP A 127 -6.92 -18.41 24.11
C TRP A 127 -7.85 -18.20 22.91
N LEU A 128 -7.38 -17.52 21.87
CA LEU A 128 -8.16 -17.34 20.63
C LEU A 128 -8.55 -18.68 20.00
N ARG A 129 -7.63 -19.63 19.96
CA ARG A 129 -7.90 -20.97 19.41
C ARG A 129 -8.89 -21.76 20.28
N ALA A 130 -8.78 -21.64 21.59
CA ALA A 130 -9.72 -22.27 22.53
C ALA A 130 -11.14 -21.74 22.40
N HIS A 131 -11.30 -20.43 22.13
CA HIS A 131 -12.60 -19.74 22.02
C HIS A 131 -13.04 -19.56 20.56
N ALA A 132 -12.45 -20.32 19.63
CA ALA A 132 -12.70 -20.14 18.20
C ALA A 132 -14.18 -20.25 17.83
N ALA A 133 -14.90 -21.21 18.39
CA ALA A 133 -16.34 -21.41 18.17
C ALA A 133 -17.18 -20.23 18.66
N GLU A 134 -16.91 -19.73 19.87
CA GLU A 134 -17.61 -18.58 20.47
C GLU A 134 -17.38 -17.30 19.65
N LEU A 135 -16.14 -17.08 19.22
CA LEU A 135 -15.74 -15.93 18.43
C LEU A 135 -16.10 -16.07 16.94
N ARG A 136 -16.57 -17.24 16.49
CA ARG A 136 -16.85 -17.59 15.10
C ARG A 136 -15.61 -17.41 14.19
N ILE A 137 -14.44 -17.76 14.72
CA ILE A 137 -13.18 -17.76 13.96
C ILE A 137 -12.77 -19.19 13.59
N ASP A 138 -12.02 -19.32 12.51
CA ASP A 138 -11.42 -20.58 12.10
C ASP A 138 -10.12 -20.79 12.88
N PRO A 139 -10.02 -21.82 13.75
CA PRO A 139 -8.82 -22.09 14.53
C PRO A 139 -7.59 -22.46 13.68
N GLN A 140 -7.79 -22.77 12.39
CA GLN A 140 -6.72 -23.07 11.42
C GLN A 140 -6.35 -21.85 10.57
N ARG A 141 -6.95 -20.69 10.78
CA ARG A 141 -6.67 -19.44 10.09
C ARG A 141 -6.45 -18.29 11.07
N ILE A 142 -5.46 -18.46 11.98
CA ILE A 142 -5.05 -17.43 12.95
C ILE A 142 -3.67 -16.89 12.54
N CYS A 143 -3.59 -15.58 12.26
CA CYS A 143 -2.35 -14.85 12.03
C CYS A 143 -1.89 -14.18 13.32
N ALA A 144 -0.61 -14.28 13.67
CA ALA A 144 -0.01 -13.43 14.70
C ALA A 144 0.77 -12.29 14.03
N ALA A 145 0.51 -11.06 14.47
CA ALA A 145 1.06 -9.85 13.91
C ALA A 145 1.61 -8.93 15.00
N GLY A 146 2.54 -8.05 14.65
CA GLY A 146 3.02 -7.06 15.61
C GLY A 146 4.17 -6.22 15.10
N GLY A 147 4.44 -5.12 15.82
CA GLY A 147 5.47 -4.16 15.48
C GLY A 147 6.66 -4.19 16.45
N SER A 148 7.90 -4.12 15.95
CA SER A 148 9.11 -4.04 16.78
C SER A 148 9.17 -5.16 17.82
N ALA A 149 9.15 -4.85 19.11
CA ALA A 149 9.05 -5.82 20.20
C ALA A 149 7.77 -6.68 20.11
N GLY A 150 6.65 -6.12 19.63
CA GLY A 150 5.42 -6.88 19.34
C GLY A 150 5.59 -7.85 18.17
N GLY A 151 6.32 -7.44 17.13
CA GLY A 151 6.72 -8.32 16.03
C GLY A 151 7.64 -9.45 16.49
N HIS A 152 8.54 -9.18 17.44
CA HIS A 152 9.36 -10.20 18.08
C HIS A 152 8.49 -11.25 18.78
N ILE A 153 7.59 -10.84 19.70
CA ILE A 153 6.79 -11.80 20.48
C ILE A 153 5.79 -12.55 19.59
N ALA A 154 5.23 -11.89 18.53
CA ALA A 154 4.43 -12.56 17.52
C ALA A 154 5.24 -13.67 16.82
N CYS A 155 6.46 -13.37 16.40
CA CYS A 155 7.36 -14.34 15.78
C CYS A 155 7.71 -15.49 16.75
N CYS A 156 7.94 -15.18 18.03
CA CYS A 156 8.23 -16.18 19.06
C CYS A 156 7.09 -17.20 19.24
N THR A 157 5.82 -16.82 19.04
CA THR A 157 4.69 -17.76 19.15
C THR A 157 4.82 -18.95 18.19
N ALA A 158 5.46 -18.74 17.04
CA ALA A 158 5.66 -19.76 16.01
C ALA A 158 7.00 -20.49 16.11
N LEU A 159 8.07 -19.77 16.47
CA LEU A 159 9.43 -20.28 16.36
C LEU A 159 9.98 -20.84 17.68
N ILE A 160 9.55 -20.30 18.83
CA ILE A 160 10.10 -20.68 20.12
C ILE A 160 9.26 -21.79 20.76
N GLU A 161 9.90 -22.93 20.98
CA GLU A 161 9.29 -24.06 21.71
C GLU A 161 9.44 -23.86 23.22
N GLY A 162 8.49 -24.36 23.98
CA GLY A 162 8.42 -24.09 25.43
C GLY A 162 8.01 -22.64 25.71
N LEU A 163 8.40 -22.12 26.86
CA LEU A 163 8.01 -20.80 27.37
C LEU A 163 6.48 -20.60 27.39
N ASP A 164 5.77 -21.67 27.69
CA ASP A 164 4.33 -21.64 27.90
C ASP A 164 4.03 -21.27 29.37
N ALA A 165 2.98 -20.50 29.62
CA ALA A 165 2.63 -20.13 30.96
C ALA A 165 2.18 -21.36 31.79
N ALA A 166 2.51 -21.37 33.08
CA ALA A 166 2.15 -22.46 33.96
C ALA A 166 0.62 -22.60 34.06
N GLY A 167 0.15 -23.84 34.00
CA GLY A 167 -1.29 -24.16 34.14
C GLY A 167 -2.13 -24.03 32.88
N GLU A 168 -1.53 -23.69 31.74
CA GLU A 168 -2.24 -23.68 30.45
C GLU A 168 -2.41 -25.08 29.87
N ASP A 169 -3.49 -25.30 29.14
CA ASP A 169 -3.72 -26.52 28.38
C ASP A 169 -2.85 -26.53 27.11
N LEU A 170 -1.74 -27.26 27.17
CA LEU A 170 -0.79 -27.39 26.08
C LEU A 170 -1.29 -28.28 24.92
N SER A 171 -2.44 -28.95 25.05
CA SER A 171 -3.09 -29.64 23.92
C SER A 171 -3.63 -28.64 22.89
N ILE A 172 -3.87 -27.38 23.30
CA ILE A 172 -4.26 -26.28 22.42
C ILE A 172 -2.99 -25.54 21.98
N SER A 173 -2.70 -25.57 20.68
CA SER A 173 -1.48 -24.97 20.12
C SER A 173 -1.47 -23.44 20.24
N SER A 174 -0.33 -22.86 20.66
CA SER A 174 -0.05 -21.40 20.57
C SER A 174 0.60 -21.01 19.25
N VAL A 175 0.87 -21.96 18.33
CA VAL A 175 1.49 -21.68 17.03
C VAL A 175 0.45 -21.11 16.07
N PRO A 176 0.63 -19.88 15.52
CA PRO A 176 -0.28 -19.32 14.54
C PRO A 176 -0.13 -20.01 13.17
N ASN A 177 -1.09 -19.75 12.28
CA ASN A 177 -1.09 -20.32 10.92
C ASN A 177 -0.43 -19.38 9.88
N ALA A 178 -0.17 -18.12 10.25
CA ALA A 178 0.61 -17.14 9.49
C ALA A 178 1.23 -16.10 10.41
N LEU A 179 2.25 -15.38 9.92
CA LEU A 179 2.90 -14.26 10.62
C LEU A 179 2.88 -12.99 9.74
N ALA A 180 2.60 -11.83 10.37
CA ALA A 180 2.70 -10.51 9.75
C ALA A 180 3.51 -9.57 10.66
N LEU A 181 4.75 -9.30 10.29
CA LEU A 181 5.74 -8.69 11.16
C LEU A 181 6.14 -7.30 10.65
N PHE A 182 6.04 -6.29 11.50
CA PHE A 182 6.37 -4.90 11.18
C PHE A 182 7.66 -4.51 11.92
N ASN A 183 8.73 -4.27 11.18
CA ASN A 183 10.09 -4.00 11.70
C ASN A 183 10.46 -4.83 12.95
N PRO A 184 10.36 -6.18 12.88
CA PRO A 184 10.47 -7.05 14.03
C PRO A 184 11.91 -7.20 14.52
N ALA A 185 12.12 -7.30 15.86
CA ALA A 185 13.43 -7.61 16.45
C ALA A 185 13.68 -9.13 16.44
N VAL A 186 13.98 -9.72 15.27
CA VAL A 186 14.12 -11.18 15.10
C VAL A 186 15.51 -11.73 15.45
N VAL A 187 16.50 -10.86 15.69
CA VAL A 187 17.86 -11.21 16.12
C VAL A 187 18.14 -10.51 17.44
N LEU A 188 18.38 -11.27 18.52
CA LEU A 188 18.68 -10.75 19.86
C LEU A 188 20.05 -11.20 20.38
N ALA A 189 20.77 -12.01 19.61
CA ALA A 189 22.13 -12.46 19.91
C ALA A 189 22.96 -12.45 18.63
N PRO A 190 24.30 -12.44 18.70
CA PRO A 190 25.15 -12.55 17.54
C PRO A 190 24.74 -13.75 16.65
N LEU A 191 24.65 -13.50 15.35
CA LEU A 191 24.17 -14.47 14.38
C LEU A 191 25.18 -14.57 13.24
N GLU A 192 25.58 -15.78 12.88
CA GLU A 192 26.44 -16.03 11.74
C GLU A 192 25.79 -15.48 10.44
N GLY A 193 26.60 -14.81 9.61
CA GLY A 193 26.13 -14.19 8.38
C GLY A 193 25.55 -12.77 8.57
N VAL A 194 25.55 -12.23 9.78
CA VAL A 194 25.15 -10.84 10.09
C VAL A 194 26.38 -10.04 10.52
N GLU A 195 26.91 -9.24 9.60
CA GLU A 195 27.94 -8.26 9.90
C GLU A 195 27.26 -6.96 10.37
N MET A 196 27.63 -6.51 11.56
CA MET A 196 27.08 -5.29 12.17
C MET A 196 28.22 -4.33 12.54
N SER A 197 27.96 -3.05 12.37
CA SER A 197 28.82 -1.98 12.88
C SER A 197 28.91 -2.02 14.42
N ALA A 198 29.86 -1.32 14.99
CA ALA A 198 29.98 -1.20 16.46
C ALA A 198 28.71 -0.59 17.09
N GLU A 199 28.08 0.37 16.42
CA GLU A 199 26.83 1.00 16.87
C GLU A 199 25.65 0.00 16.87
N GLU A 200 25.48 -0.76 15.79
CA GLU A 200 24.45 -1.80 15.68
C GLU A 200 24.66 -2.92 16.70
N THR A 201 25.91 -3.31 16.92
CA THR A 201 26.27 -4.27 17.96
C THR A 201 25.89 -3.77 19.36
N ALA A 202 26.16 -2.50 19.67
CA ALA A 202 25.76 -1.90 20.96
C ALA A 202 24.23 -1.85 21.11
N LYS A 203 23.48 -1.57 20.04
CA LYS A 203 22.01 -1.63 20.03
C LYS A 203 21.51 -3.06 20.30
N LEU A 204 22.09 -4.05 19.64
CA LEU A 204 21.76 -5.46 19.87
C LEU A 204 21.99 -5.87 21.32
N GLN A 205 23.11 -5.49 21.92
CA GLN A 205 23.40 -5.73 23.34
C GLN A 205 22.38 -5.06 24.26
N SER A 206 21.95 -3.83 23.95
CA SER A 206 20.91 -3.13 24.71
C SER A 206 19.55 -3.85 24.64
N LEU A 207 19.19 -4.44 23.51
CA LEU A 207 17.99 -5.26 23.38
C LEU A 207 18.14 -6.58 24.16
N ALA A 208 19.28 -7.24 24.01
CA ALA A 208 19.60 -8.49 24.70
C ALA A 208 19.51 -8.36 26.22
N ALA A 209 19.92 -7.23 26.79
CA ALA A 209 19.85 -6.97 28.25
C ALA A 209 18.40 -6.94 28.80
N ARG A 210 17.37 -6.82 27.93
CA ARG A 210 15.95 -6.78 28.31
C ARG A 210 15.26 -8.13 28.28
N THR A 211 15.93 -9.19 27.83
CA THR A 211 15.31 -10.50 27.57
C THR A 211 14.87 -11.23 28.83
N GLY A 212 15.65 -11.15 29.92
CA GLY A 212 15.42 -11.88 31.18
C GLY A 212 15.84 -13.34 31.15
N VAL A 213 16.33 -13.81 30.00
CA VAL A 213 16.92 -15.13 29.76
C VAL A 213 18.11 -14.96 28.81
N ASP A 214 18.86 -16.04 28.56
CA ASP A 214 19.84 -16.04 27.48
C ASP A 214 19.15 -15.56 26.18
N PRO A 215 19.63 -14.48 25.54
CA PRO A 215 19.01 -13.90 24.35
C PRO A 215 18.79 -14.90 23.21
N VAL A 216 19.65 -15.89 23.05
CA VAL A 216 19.50 -16.95 22.03
C VAL A 216 18.18 -17.68 22.21
N LYS A 217 17.72 -17.91 23.45
CA LYS A 217 16.50 -18.67 23.75
C LYS A 217 15.22 -18.03 23.21
N ILE A 218 15.22 -16.70 23.03
CA ILE A 218 14.07 -15.95 22.48
C ILE A 218 14.45 -15.11 21.25
N SER A 219 15.53 -15.48 20.57
CA SER A 219 15.96 -14.84 19.31
C SER A 219 15.45 -15.66 18.13
N PRO A 220 14.36 -15.26 17.45
CA PRO A 220 13.70 -16.08 16.43
C PRO A 220 14.63 -16.61 15.34
N ALA A 221 15.60 -15.82 14.89
CA ALA A 221 16.53 -16.21 13.84
C ALA A 221 17.41 -17.43 14.19
N HIS A 222 17.58 -17.74 15.48
CA HIS A 222 18.30 -18.91 15.96
C HIS A 222 17.46 -20.19 16.00
N HIS A 223 16.13 -20.06 15.84
CA HIS A 223 15.17 -21.16 15.92
C HIS A 223 14.47 -21.44 14.59
N VAL A 224 15.03 -20.95 13.48
CA VAL A 224 14.49 -21.22 12.15
C VAL A 224 14.65 -22.70 11.83
N ARG A 225 13.55 -23.34 11.43
CA ARG A 225 13.46 -24.74 11.02
C ARG A 225 12.45 -24.90 9.89
N LYS A 226 12.39 -26.05 9.27
CA LYS A 226 11.37 -26.38 8.26
C LYS A 226 9.98 -26.48 8.89
N GLY A 227 8.95 -26.08 8.14
CA GLY A 227 7.55 -26.20 8.53
C GLY A 227 7.01 -25.05 9.39
N LEU A 228 7.69 -23.90 9.38
CA LEU A 228 7.20 -22.69 10.02
C LEU A 228 6.10 -22.03 9.18
N PRO A 229 5.19 -21.25 9.80
CA PRO A 229 4.09 -20.59 9.11
C PRO A 229 4.56 -19.65 8.01
N PRO A 230 3.77 -19.46 6.92
CA PRO A 230 4.01 -18.41 5.94
C PRO A 230 4.09 -17.07 6.64
N THR A 231 5.12 -16.28 6.29
CA THR A 231 5.49 -15.05 6.97
C THR A 231 5.63 -13.91 5.97
N ILE A 232 5.05 -12.75 6.27
CA ILE A 232 5.34 -11.48 5.60
C ILE A 232 5.98 -10.52 6.60
N ILE A 233 7.01 -9.80 6.14
CA ILE A 233 7.77 -8.84 6.95
C ILE A 233 7.79 -7.50 6.23
N PHE A 234 7.48 -6.43 6.95
CA PHE A 234 7.60 -5.05 6.48
C PHE A 234 8.75 -4.37 7.23
N HIS A 235 9.75 -3.86 6.50
CA HIS A 235 10.92 -3.27 7.15
C HIS A 235 11.45 -2.06 6.41
N GLY A 236 11.75 -0.99 7.16
CA GLY A 236 12.35 0.22 6.63
C GLY A 236 13.85 0.07 6.41
N VAL A 237 14.34 0.48 5.24
CA VAL A 237 15.79 0.42 4.93
C VAL A 237 16.58 1.40 5.82
N ALA A 238 15.98 2.53 6.19
CA ALA A 238 16.59 3.52 7.10
C ALA A 238 16.29 3.26 8.60
N ASP A 239 15.90 2.05 8.96
CA ASP A 239 15.64 1.67 10.35
C ASP A 239 16.95 1.60 11.15
N THR A 240 17.16 2.59 12.01
CA THR A 240 18.33 2.68 12.90
C THR A 240 18.12 1.99 14.25
N THR A 241 16.92 1.48 14.56
CA THR A 241 16.60 0.79 15.82
C THR A 241 16.77 -0.72 15.69
N VAL A 242 16.27 -1.29 14.59
CA VAL A 242 16.44 -2.69 14.21
C VAL A 242 17.08 -2.70 12.81
N PRO A 243 18.39 -3.00 12.70
CA PRO A 243 19.07 -2.97 11.42
C PRO A 243 18.48 -3.94 10.40
N ILE A 244 18.26 -3.49 9.16
CA ILE A 244 17.66 -4.30 8.08
C ILE A 244 18.44 -5.60 7.82
N VAL A 245 19.76 -5.61 8.03
CA VAL A 245 20.59 -6.80 7.83
C VAL A 245 20.17 -7.98 8.71
N THR A 246 19.64 -7.72 9.91
CA THR A 246 19.14 -8.75 10.83
C THR A 246 17.89 -9.44 10.30
N VAL A 247 17.01 -8.67 9.68
CA VAL A 247 15.74 -9.17 9.12
C VAL A 247 15.98 -9.84 7.77
N ALA A 248 16.91 -9.33 6.97
CA ALA A 248 17.30 -9.94 5.70
C ALA A 248 17.95 -11.33 5.91
N GLU A 249 18.80 -11.49 6.93
CA GLU A 249 19.36 -12.80 7.25
C GLU A 249 18.28 -13.75 7.80
N PHE A 250 17.33 -13.24 8.60
CA PHE A 250 16.19 -14.06 9.04
C PHE A 250 15.36 -14.55 7.85
N GLU A 251 14.98 -13.67 6.90
CA GLU A 251 14.29 -14.06 5.66
C GLU A 251 15.07 -15.15 4.91
N LYS A 252 16.36 -14.93 4.67
CA LYS A 252 17.24 -15.88 3.98
C LYS A 252 17.24 -17.26 4.64
N ARG A 253 17.32 -17.32 5.98
CA ARG A 253 17.26 -18.57 6.75
C ARG A 253 15.90 -19.24 6.61
N MET A 254 14.80 -18.48 6.72
CA MET A 254 13.45 -18.99 6.54
C MET A 254 13.27 -19.63 5.17
N VAL A 255 13.68 -18.95 4.10
CA VAL A 255 13.59 -19.45 2.71
C VAL A 255 14.50 -20.66 2.51
N SER A 256 15.74 -20.63 3.02
CA SER A 256 16.69 -21.75 2.93
C SER A 256 16.19 -23.01 3.67
N ALA A 257 15.39 -22.84 4.73
CA ALA A 257 14.72 -23.94 5.43
C ALA A 257 13.45 -24.45 4.71
N GLY A 258 13.10 -23.86 3.56
CA GLY A 258 11.93 -24.23 2.76
C GLY A 258 10.61 -23.62 3.24
N ASN A 259 10.65 -22.55 4.03
CA ASN A 259 9.47 -21.83 4.48
C ASN A 259 9.15 -20.67 3.53
N ARG A 260 7.87 -20.31 3.38
CA ARG A 260 7.47 -19.09 2.70
C ARG A 260 7.74 -17.89 3.62
N CYS A 261 8.64 -17.00 3.21
CA CYS A 261 8.94 -15.76 3.90
C CYS A 261 9.15 -14.65 2.87
N GLU A 262 8.45 -13.53 3.03
CA GLU A 262 8.48 -12.39 2.13
C GLU A 262 8.91 -11.15 2.90
N LEU A 263 10.07 -10.58 2.57
CA LEU A 263 10.53 -9.30 3.12
C LEU A 263 10.18 -8.16 2.15
N LYS A 264 9.29 -7.28 2.59
CA LYS A 264 8.94 -6.04 1.91
C LYS A 264 9.79 -4.90 2.48
N ARG A 265 10.73 -4.40 1.67
CA ARG A 265 11.63 -3.31 2.01
C ARG A 265 10.97 -1.98 1.65
N PHE A 266 11.10 -0.99 2.53
CA PHE A 266 10.60 0.37 2.32
C PHE A 266 11.79 1.32 2.35
N ALA A 267 12.13 1.89 1.19
CA ALA A 267 13.21 2.87 1.05
C ALA A 267 12.99 4.05 2.00
N ASP A 268 14.06 4.59 2.58
CA ASP A 268 14.06 5.73 3.51
C ASP A 268 13.11 5.64 4.71
N ALA A 269 12.40 4.53 4.88
CA ALA A 269 11.45 4.35 5.97
C ALA A 269 12.20 4.08 7.30
N PRO A 270 11.96 4.90 8.34
CA PRO A 270 12.57 4.71 9.65
C PRO A 270 11.82 3.68 10.48
N HIS A 271 12.33 3.37 11.70
CA HIS A 271 11.61 2.54 12.65
C HIS A 271 10.21 3.06 12.96
N GLY A 272 9.19 2.18 12.91
CA GLY A 272 7.80 2.55 13.19
C GLY A 272 7.06 3.24 12.04
N PHE A 273 7.61 3.20 10.83
CA PHE A 273 7.03 3.80 9.61
C PHE A 273 5.59 3.36 9.31
N PHE A 274 5.21 2.17 9.71
CA PHE A 274 3.88 1.57 9.50
C PHE A 274 2.78 2.16 10.39
N ASN A 275 3.13 2.97 11.39
CA ASN A 275 2.15 3.61 12.27
C ASN A 275 1.44 4.75 11.53
N LEU A 276 0.11 4.79 11.61
CA LEU A 276 -0.64 5.96 11.15
C LEU A 276 -0.41 7.12 12.13
N ARG A 277 0.17 8.21 11.66
CA ARG A 277 0.30 9.47 12.43
C ARG A 277 -0.51 10.56 11.74
N GLU A 278 -1.30 11.29 12.50
CA GLU A 278 -2.12 12.40 12.02
C GLU A 278 -1.32 13.70 11.80
N ASN A 279 -0.01 13.62 11.64
CA ASN A 279 0.82 14.80 11.39
C ASN A 279 0.54 15.35 9.99
N ARG A 280 0.17 16.65 9.92
CA ARG A 280 0.02 17.38 8.66
C ARG A 280 1.41 17.81 8.14
N GLY A 281 1.60 17.76 6.81
CA GLY A 281 2.84 18.10 6.11
C GLY A 281 3.55 16.89 5.50
N ARG A 282 4.58 17.11 4.67
CA ARG A 282 5.28 16.08 3.89
C ARG A 282 5.62 14.80 4.66
N ASN A 283 6.11 14.93 5.88
CA ASN A 283 6.47 13.76 6.70
C ASN A 283 5.24 12.94 7.14
N GLY A 284 4.08 13.58 7.34
CA GLY A 284 2.83 12.90 7.66
C GLY A 284 2.21 12.19 6.46
N GLU A 285 2.30 12.80 5.28
CA GLU A 285 1.84 12.23 4.01
C GLU A 285 2.63 10.98 3.66
N ARG A 286 3.97 11.05 3.70
CA ARG A 286 4.85 9.91 3.46
C ARG A 286 4.61 8.77 4.47
N GLN A 287 4.39 9.10 5.73
CA GLN A 287 4.08 8.07 6.73
C GLN A 287 2.71 7.43 6.53
N ARG A 288 1.71 8.21 6.07
CA ARG A 288 0.40 7.68 5.67
C ARG A 288 0.53 6.76 4.46
N GLU A 289 1.34 7.10 3.48
CA GLU A 289 1.65 6.27 2.31
C GLU A 289 2.24 4.93 2.75
N TRP A 290 3.31 4.93 3.55
CA TRP A 290 3.91 3.70 4.07
C TRP A 290 2.91 2.84 4.85
N HIS A 291 2.07 3.47 5.70
CA HIS A 291 1.01 2.77 6.41
C HIS A 291 0.05 2.06 5.44
N LEU A 292 -0.45 2.75 4.43
CA LEU A 292 -1.37 2.19 3.43
C LEU A 292 -0.72 1.10 2.58
N ARG A 293 0.53 1.29 2.17
CA ARG A 293 1.31 0.27 1.44
C ARG A 293 1.52 -1.00 2.28
N THR A 294 1.80 -0.89 3.57
CA THR A 294 1.90 -2.07 4.44
C THR A 294 0.58 -2.82 4.54
N LEU A 295 -0.55 -2.10 4.66
CA LEU A 295 -1.88 -2.70 4.67
C LEU A 295 -2.23 -3.38 3.35
N GLN A 296 -1.93 -2.75 2.21
CA GLN A 296 -2.16 -3.31 0.90
C GLN A 296 -1.37 -4.62 0.69
N GLN A 297 -0.08 -4.62 1.04
CA GLN A 297 0.75 -5.82 0.94
C GLN A 297 0.30 -6.93 1.89
N LEU A 298 -0.20 -6.57 3.09
CA LEU A 298 -0.80 -7.52 4.02
C LEU A 298 -2.10 -8.13 3.46
N ASP A 299 -2.96 -7.31 2.86
CA ASP A 299 -4.19 -7.78 2.20
C ASP A 299 -3.88 -8.77 1.07
N ILE A 300 -2.91 -8.43 0.20
CA ILE A 300 -2.44 -9.31 -0.88
C ILE A 300 -1.89 -10.63 -0.32
N PHE A 301 -1.09 -10.57 0.74
CA PHE A 301 -0.54 -11.76 1.38
C PHE A 301 -1.66 -12.66 1.94
N LEU A 302 -2.61 -12.10 2.69
CA LEU A 302 -3.74 -12.85 3.25
C LEU A 302 -4.68 -13.40 2.16
N THR A 303 -4.86 -12.65 1.07
CA THR A 303 -5.59 -13.12 -0.13
C THR A 303 -4.87 -14.32 -0.77
N SER A 304 -3.55 -14.27 -0.87
CA SER A 304 -2.74 -15.39 -1.41
C SER A 304 -2.77 -16.66 -0.57
N LEU A 305 -3.15 -16.55 0.71
CA LEU A 305 -3.42 -17.69 1.61
C LEU A 305 -4.87 -18.19 1.51
N GLY A 306 -5.73 -17.56 0.70
CA GLY A 306 -7.15 -17.87 0.60
C GLY A 306 -7.96 -17.41 1.83
N TRP A 307 -7.44 -16.45 2.61
CA TRP A 307 -8.11 -15.94 3.82
C TRP A 307 -8.99 -14.74 3.54
N LEU A 308 -8.69 -14.00 2.49
CA LEU A 308 -9.48 -12.89 1.97
C LEU A 308 -9.92 -13.17 0.54
N SER A 309 -11.02 -12.56 0.13
CA SER A 309 -11.53 -12.57 -1.23
C SER A 309 -11.78 -11.14 -1.73
N GLY A 310 -11.82 -10.97 -3.04
CA GLY A 310 -12.04 -9.67 -3.68
C GLY A 310 -10.82 -8.74 -3.56
N THR A 311 -11.00 -7.55 -4.12
CA THR A 311 -9.96 -6.51 -4.16
C THR A 311 -9.88 -5.76 -2.83
N ALA A 312 -8.68 -5.33 -2.43
CA ALA A 312 -8.48 -4.47 -1.28
C ALA A 312 -9.32 -3.19 -1.39
N THR A 313 -9.98 -2.80 -0.29
CA THR A 313 -10.85 -1.61 -0.22
C THR A 313 -10.11 -0.37 0.31
N LEU A 314 -8.77 -0.44 0.38
CA LEU A 314 -7.95 0.70 0.80
C LEU A 314 -8.12 1.85 -0.18
N PRO A 315 -8.10 3.11 0.33
CA PRO A 315 -7.87 4.23 -0.57
C PRO A 315 -6.61 3.91 -1.37
N VAL A 316 -6.66 4.19 -2.65
CA VAL A 316 -5.44 4.19 -3.46
C VAL A 316 -4.45 5.07 -2.71
N VAL A 317 -3.29 4.52 -2.39
CA VAL A 317 -2.18 5.32 -1.91
C VAL A 317 -1.95 6.35 -2.99
N ASP A 318 -1.98 7.64 -2.64
CA ASP A 318 -1.43 8.66 -3.50
C ASP A 318 0.04 8.27 -3.72
N ASN A 319 0.27 7.49 -4.74
CA ASN A 319 1.57 7.25 -5.28
C ASN A 319 1.94 8.58 -5.94
N ASP A 320 3.01 9.23 -5.50
CA ASP A 320 3.47 10.50 -6.07
C ASP A 320 3.65 10.40 -7.60
N ASN A 321 3.73 9.17 -8.11
CA ASN A 321 3.86 8.83 -9.52
C ASN A 321 2.50 8.54 -10.21
N VAL A 322 1.39 8.56 -9.46
CA VAL A 322 0.03 8.29 -9.97
C VAL A 322 -0.92 9.42 -9.58
N HIS A 323 -1.43 10.12 -10.56
CA HIS A 323 -2.30 11.27 -10.35
C HIS A 323 -3.72 10.97 -10.83
N VAL A 324 -4.67 10.83 -9.89
CA VAL A 324 -6.09 10.63 -10.19
C VAL A 324 -6.79 11.99 -10.26
N ARG A 325 -7.48 12.29 -11.37
CA ARG A 325 -8.13 13.59 -11.62
C ARG A 325 -9.57 13.43 -12.11
N GLY A 326 -10.39 14.47 -11.93
CA GLY A 326 -11.85 14.46 -11.93
C GLY A 326 -12.62 13.91 -13.15
N HIS A 327 -12.12 14.05 -14.38
CA HIS A 327 -12.85 13.58 -15.58
C HIS A 327 -13.03 12.07 -15.60
N LEU A 328 -12.08 11.31 -15.08
CA LEU A 328 -12.07 9.86 -15.09
C LEU A 328 -13.23 9.25 -14.28
N GLN A 329 -13.54 9.84 -13.12
CA GLN A 329 -14.64 9.38 -12.27
C GLN A 329 -16.00 9.40 -12.99
N ARG A 330 -16.32 10.53 -13.64
CA ARG A 330 -17.59 10.70 -14.38
C ARG A 330 -17.70 9.69 -15.53
N ALA A 331 -16.62 9.53 -16.30
CA ALA A 331 -16.59 8.58 -17.41
C ALA A 331 -16.82 7.14 -16.92
N LEU A 332 -16.17 6.70 -15.86
CA LEU A 332 -16.32 5.34 -15.32
C LEU A 332 -17.71 5.11 -14.70
N THR A 333 -18.27 6.11 -14.02
CA THR A 333 -19.66 6.03 -13.51
C THR A 333 -20.64 5.86 -14.65
N ARG A 334 -20.45 6.59 -15.75
CA ARG A 334 -21.29 6.45 -16.95
C ARG A 334 -21.12 5.09 -17.60
N ILE A 335 -19.89 4.62 -17.80
CA ILE A 335 -19.59 3.27 -18.34
C ILE A 335 -20.30 2.18 -17.53
N SER A 336 -20.33 2.30 -16.21
CA SER A 336 -21.00 1.30 -15.35
C SER A 336 -22.51 1.20 -15.54
N GLY A 337 -23.14 2.23 -16.09
CA GLY A 337 -24.58 2.31 -16.37
C GLY A 337 -24.96 2.13 -17.85
N GLN A 338 -23.99 1.89 -18.74
CA GLN A 338 -24.22 1.76 -20.18
C GLN A 338 -24.16 0.31 -20.67
N ALA A 339 -24.95 -0.01 -21.68
CA ALA A 339 -24.90 -1.32 -22.35
C ALA A 339 -23.66 -1.49 -23.23
N GLU A 340 -23.13 -0.39 -23.78
CA GLU A 340 -21.97 -0.37 -24.67
C GLU A 340 -21.01 0.73 -24.26
N ALA A 341 -19.69 0.48 -24.36
CA ALA A 341 -18.64 1.48 -24.13
C ALA A 341 -17.46 1.29 -25.10
N ARG A 342 -16.83 2.40 -25.46
CA ARG A 342 -15.68 2.43 -26.37
C ARG A 342 -14.44 2.90 -25.64
N VAL A 343 -13.42 2.06 -25.63
CA VAL A 343 -12.12 2.34 -24.96
C VAL A 343 -11.01 2.35 -26.01
N ALA A 344 -10.29 3.45 -26.10
CA ALA A 344 -9.19 3.60 -27.05
C ALA A 344 -7.83 3.55 -26.34
N PHE A 345 -6.87 2.88 -26.99
CA PHE A 345 -5.46 2.86 -26.63
C PHE A 345 -4.69 3.51 -27.78
N LEU A 346 -4.14 4.69 -27.55
CA LEU A 346 -3.40 5.48 -28.53
C LEU A 346 -1.95 5.63 -28.10
N GLY A 347 -1.00 5.31 -28.97
CA GLY A 347 0.42 5.41 -28.61
C GLY A 347 1.36 4.95 -29.70
N GLY A 348 2.60 4.74 -29.30
CA GLY A 348 3.69 4.19 -30.12
C GLY A 348 3.72 2.66 -30.11
N SER A 349 4.95 2.11 -30.22
CA SER A 349 5.20 0.65 -30.24
C SER A 349 4.79 -0.05 -28.96
N ILE A 350 4.91 0.61 -27.79
CA ILE A 350 4.52 0.04 -26.50
C ILE A 350 3.01 -0.24 -26.46
N THR A 351 2.21 0.66 -27.01
CA THR A 351 0.74 0.48 -27.12
C THR A 351 0.36 -0.45 -28.28
N GLU A 352 1.15 -0.54 -29.35
CA GLU A 352 0.91 -1.48 -30.47
C GLU A 352 1.06 -2.94 -30.01
N MET A 353 2.03 -3.23 -29.14
CA MET A 353 2.29 -4.57 -28.61
C MET A 353 1.15 -5.08 -27.71
N ASP A 354 1.00 -6.42 -27.63
CA ASP A 354 0.11 -7.08 -26.66
C ASP A 354 0.76 -7.12 -25.24
N GLY A 355 1.03 -5.94 -24.70
CA GLY A 355 1.66 -5.74 -23.40
C GLY A 355 0.65 -5.46 -22.26
N TYR A 356 0.63 -4.21 -21.76
CA TYR A 356 -0.26 -3.78 -20.67
C TYR A 356 -1.73 -3.74 -21.10
N ARG A 357 -2.00 -3.42 -22.35
CA ARG A 357 -3.33 -3.20 -22.92
C ARG A 357 -4.28 -4.40 -22.72
N PRO A 358 -3.97 -5.66 -23.13
CA PRO A 358 -4.87 -6.80 -22.93
C PRO A 358 -5.21 -7.06 -21.45
N LEU A 359 -4.33 -6.69 -20.52
CA LEU A 359 -4.57 -6.84 -19.09
C LEU A 359 -5.60 -5.83 -18.59
N VAL A 360 -5.55 -4.59 -19.09
CA VAL A 360 -6.54 -3.54 -18.80
C VAL A 360 -7.88 -3.87 -19.47
N GLU A 361 -7.88 -4.33 -20.73
CA GLU A 361 -9.09 -4.78 -21.46
C GLU A 361 -9.82 -5.88 -20.67
N LYS A 362 -9.08 -6.88 -20.19
CA LYS A 362 -9.61 -7.97 -19.37
C LYS A 362 -10.24 -7.44 -18.08
N TRP A 363 -9.51 -6.59 -17.34
CA TRP A 363 -10.03 -6.03 -16.09
C TRP A 363 -11.30 -5.22 -16.29
N LEU A 364 -11.38 -4.37 -17.32
CA LEU A 364 -12.59 -3.60 -17.65
C LEU A 364 -13.78 -4.52 -17.91
N THR A 365 -13.57 -5.57 -18.70
CA THR A 365 -14.63 -6.55 -19.03
C THR A 365 -15.12 -7.29 -17.77
N GLU A 366 -14.21 -7.72 -16.91
CA GLU A 366 -14.54 -8.41 -15.67
C GLU A 366 -15.20 -7.47 -14.64
N ARG A 367 -14.80 -6.20 -14.61
CA ARG A 367 -15.31 -5.19 -13.66
C ARG A 367 -16.70 -4.70 -14.01
N PHE A 368 -17.02 -4.63 -15.31
CA PHE A 368 -18.30 -4.15 -15.82
C PHE A 368 -18.97 -5.20 -16.72
N PRO A 369 -19.45 -6.33 -16.14
CA PRO A 369 -19.92 -7.50 -16.89
C PRO A 369 -21.22 -7.24 -17.68
N GLN A 370 -21.92 -6.12 -17.41
CA GLN A 370 -23.14 -5.72 -18.12
C GLN A 370 -22.85 -4.78 -19.31
N THR A 371 -21.60 -4.32 -19.46
CA THR A 371 -21.19 -3.41 -20.53
C THR A 371 -20.45 -4.17 -21.61
N GLN A 372 -20.91 -4.06 -22.86
CA GLN A 372 -20.19 -4.58 -24.02
C GLN A 372 -19.13 -3.58 -24.46
N PHE A 373 -17.85 -3.96 -24.34
CA PHE A 373 -16.75 -3.10 -24.72
C PHE A 373 -16.34 -3.25 -26.18
N THR A 374 -16.08 -2.11 -26.84
CA THR A 374 -15.33 -2.02 -28.08
C THR A 374 -13.95 -1.43 -27.79
N PHE A 375 -12.89 -2.24 -27.94
CA PHE A 375 -11.51 -1.79 -27.74
C PHE A 375 -10.89 -1.33 -29.06
N ILE A 376 -10.46 -0.05 -29.12
CA ILE A 376 -9.82 0.58 -30.27
C ILE A 376 -8.31 0.56 -30.01
N ARG A 377 -7.59 -0.19 -30.85
CA ARG A 377 -6.14 -0.41 -30.74
C ARG A 377 -5.43 0.49 -31.73
N ALA A 378 -5.08 1.70 -31.32
CA ALA A 378 -4.49 2.74 -32.15
C ALA A 378 -3.00 2.98 -31.81
N GLY A 379 -2.26 1.94 -31.41
CA GLY A 379 -0.80 1.95 -31.32
C GLY A 379 -0.18 1.81 -32.72
N ILE A 380 0.84 2.61 -33.03
CA ILE A 380 1.64 2.49 -34.26
C ILE A 380 3.10 2.77 -33.89
N SER A 381 3.98 1.80 -34.16
CA SER A 381 5.42 1.90 -33.86
C SER A 381 6.06 3.16 -34.43
N SER A 382 6.99 3.74 -33.67
CA SER A 382 7.78 4.92 -34.04
C SER A 382 6.95 6.16 -34.39
N THR A 383 5.71 6.27 -33.86
CA THR A 383 4.93 7.50 -33.98
C THR A 383 4.98 8.31 -32.70
N CYS A 384 5.06 9.63 -32.83
CA CYS A 384 5.09 10.61 -31.74
C CYS A 384 3.71 11.24 -31.48
N SER A 385 3.59 12.08 -30.44
CA SER A 385 2.33 12.73 -30.06
C SER A 385 1.72 13.57 -31.18
N ASN A 386 2.53 14.30 -31.95
CA ASN A 386 2.07 15.08 -33.11
C ASN A 386 1.39 14.18 -34.16
N THR A 387 2.04 13.04 -34.49
CA THR A 387 1.43 12.04 -35.39
C THR A 387 0.15 11.47 -34.80
N GLY A 388 0.13 11.21 -33.48
CA GLY A 388 -1.05 10.80 -32.76
C GLY A 388 -2.21 11.77 -32.92
N ALA A 389 -1.96 13.08 -32.77
CA ALA A 389 -2.95 14.14 -32.95
C ALA A 389 -3.51 14.18 -34.40
N PHE A 390 -2.63 14.07 -35.42
CA PHE A 390 -3.06 14.09 -36.82
C PHE A 390 -3.90 12.88 -37.21
N ARG A 391 -3.64 11.71 -36.68
CA ARG A 391 -4.36 10.47 -36.97
C ARG A 391 -5.57 10.20 -36.06
N PHE A 392 -5.79 11.02 -35.02
CA PHE A 392 -6.81 10.80 -34.00
C PHE A 392 -8.22 10.63 -34.59
N GLN A 393 -8.60 11.49 -35.52
CA GLN A 393 -9.91 11.43 -36.21
C GLN A 393 -10.10 10.10 -36.93
N ARG A 394 -9.10 9.67 -37.69
CA ARG A 394 -9.15 8.44 -38.49
C ARG A 394 -9.12 7.18 -37.64
N ASP A 395 -8.22 7.13 -36.65
CA ASP A 395 -7.87 5.89 -35.95
C ASP A 395 -8.66 5.70 -34.66
N VAL A 396 -9.17 6.79 -34.07
CA VAL A 396 -9.81 6.75 -32.76
C VAL A 396 -11.31 7.04 -32.83
N VAL A 397 -11.73 8.15 -33.45
CA VAL A 397 -13.14 8.57 -33.43
C VAL A 397 -13.95 8.28 -34.69
N ALA A 398 -13.32 7.78 -35.74
CA ALA A 398 -14.01 7.51 -37.04
C ALA A 398 -15.27 6.65 -36.92
N ASN A 399 -15.33 5.77 -35.91
CA ASN A 399 -16.46 4.86 -35.69
C ASN A 399 -17.34 5.26 -34.49
N GLY A 400 -17.25 6.50 -34.03
CA GLY A 400 -18.06 7.05 -32.95
C GLY A 400 -17.22 7.56 -31.73
N PRO A 401 -17.90 8.23 -30.79
CA PRO A 401 -17.22 8.81 -29.64
C PRO A 401 -16.58 7.74 -28.74
N VAL A 402 -15.49 8.12 -28.08
CA VAL A 402 -14.74 7.27 -27.14
C VAL A 402 -15.11 7.67 -25.72
N ASP A 403 -15.35 6.69 -24.85
CA ASP A 403 -15.69 6.90 -23.44
C ASP A 403 -14.47 6.98 -22.54
N LEU A 404 -13.41 6.23 -22.89
CA LEU A 404 -12.15 6.22 -22.15
C LEU A 404 -10.97 6.14 -23.12
N LEU A 405 -10.00 7.03 -22.96
CA LEU A 405 -8.75 7.05 -23.71
C LEU A 405 -7.56 6.74 -22.77
N LEU A 406 -6.73 5.76 -23.16
CA LEU A 406 -5.39 5.58 -22.61
C LEU A 406 -4.39 6.04 -23.68
N VAL A 407 -3.48 6.95 -23.30
CA VAL A 407 -2.56 7.57 -24.27
C VAL A 407 -1.12 7.64 -23.75
N GLU A 408 -0.16 7.29 -24.63
CA GLU A 408 1.28 7.35 -24.30
C GLU A 408 2.12 7.74 -25.51
N PHE A 409 3.05 8.67 -25.34
CA PHE A 409 4.00 9.09 -26.37
C PHE A 409 5.31 9.65 -25.78
N ALA A 410 5.48 9.65 -24.44
CA ALA A 410 6.63 10.29 -23.82
C ALA A 410 7.97 9.74 -24.31
N VAL A 411 8.06 8.42 -24.50
CA VAL A 411 9.26 7.75 -25.03
C VAL A 411 9.54 8.17 -26.47
N ASN A 412 8.52 8.18 -27.32
CA ASN A 412 8.71 8.50 -28.75
C ASN A 412 8.98 9.99 -28.98
N ASP A 413 8.34 10.88 -28.20
CA ASP A 413 8.61 12.32 -28.28
C ASP A 413 10.05 12.65 -27.83
N ASP A 414 10.61 11.87 -26.88
CA ASP A 414 11.96 12.00 -26.39
C ASP A 414 12.99 11.42 -27.37
N GLN A 415 12.95 10.10 -27.59
CA GLN A 415 14.02 9.38 -28.28
C GLN A 415 13.92 9.38 -29.81
N ASP A 416 12.69 9.41 -30.38
CA ASP A 416 12.48 9.25 -31.82
C ASP A 416 12.27 10.61 -32.51
N ALA A 417 11.43 11.46 -31.92
CA ALA A 417 11.08 12.75 -32.51
C ALA A 417 11.91 13.92 -31.98
N HIS A 418 12.57 13.76 -30.84
CA HIS A 418 13.34 14.83 -30.17
C HIS A 418 12.58 16.14 -30.08
N HIS A 419 11.29 16.06 -29.68
CA HIS A 419 10.43 17.22 -29.59
C HIS A 419 10.94 18.20 -28.54
N ASP A 420 10.88 19.49 -28.88
CA ASP A 420 10.99 20.56 -27.90
C ASP A 420 9.74 20.64 -27.00
N ALA A 421 9.75 21.55 -26.03
CA ALA A 421 8.65 21.71 -25.09
C ALA A 421 7.30 21.96 -25.78
N ASP A 422 7.30 22.85 -26.77
CA ASP A 422 6.09 23.20 -27.51
C ASP A 422 5.59 22.06 -28.38
N GLY A 423 6.49 21.27 -28.98
CA GLY A 423 6.17 20.09 -29.77
C GLY A 423 5.45 19.02 -28.94
N CYS A 424 5.96 18.74 -27.74
CA CYS A 424 5.33 17.81 -26.79
C CYS A 424 3.93 18.29 -26.33
N ILE A 425 3.81 19.58 -25.97
CA ILE A 425 2.53 20.18 -25.57
C ILE A 425 1.53 20.10 -26.73
N ARG A 426 1.92 20.57 -27.92
CA ARG A 426 1.06 20.69 -29.11
C ARG A 426 0.43 19.35 -29.50
N GLY A 427 1.22 18.28 -29.50
CA GLY A 427 0.75 16.94 -29.81
C GLY A 427 -0.28 16.41 -28.79
N MET A 428 0.11 16.38 -27.54
CA MET A 428 -0.75 15.84 -26.46
C MET A 428 -1.99 16.71 -26.22
N GLU A 429 -1.86 18.02 -26.24
CA GLU A 429 -3.00 18.94 -26.15
C GLU A 429 -3.96 18.74 -27.33
N GLY A 430 -3.44 18.59 -28.53
CA GLY A 430 -4.24 18.32 -29.74
C GLY A 430 -5.06 17.04 -29.61
N ILE A 431 -4.49 15.96 -29.05
CA ILE A 431 -5.19 14.70 -28.79
C ILE A 431 -6.35 14.92 -27.79
N LEU A 432 -6.08 15.54 -26.63
CA LEU A 432 -7.08 15.73 -25.58
C LEU A 432 -8.21 16.68 -26.04
N ARG A 433 -7.88 17.76 -26.71
CA ARG A 433 -8.90 18.69 -27.24
C ARG A 433 -9.82 18.01 -28.24
N GLN A 434 -9.28 17.21 -29.15
CA GLN A 434 -10.09 16.42 -30.09
C GLN A 434 -10.98 15.42 -29.34
N LEU A 435 -10.46 14.70 -28.33
CA LEU A 435 -11.23 13.79 -27.50
C LEU A 435 -12.45 14.50 -26.88
N PHE A 436 -12.22 15.60 -26.18
CA PHE A 436 -13.28 16.31 -25.44
C PHE A 436 -14.24 17.09 -26.34
N VAL A 437 -13.83 17.48 -27.53
CA VAL A 437 -14.76 18.00 -28.56
C VAL A 437 -15.73 16.93 -29.05
N HIS A 438 -15.25 15.69 -29.23
CA HIS A 438 -16.08 14.56 -29.65
C HIS A 438 -16.93 13.96 -28.53
N ASN A 439 -16.39 13.92 -27.29
CA ASN A 439 -17.10 13.46 -26.12
C ASN A 439 -16.63 14.26 -24.87
N PRO A 440 -17.35 15.31 -24.49
CA PRO A 440 -17.00 16.13 -23.33
C PRO A 440 -16.97 15.36 -21.98
N GLU A 441 -17.60 14.19 -21.95
CA GLU A 441 -17.66 13.33 -20.77
C GLU A 441 -16.66 12.16 -20.81
N ALA A 442 -15.78 12.13 -21.80
CA ALA A 442 -14.75 11.11 -21.88
C ALA A 442 -13.80 11.18 -20.70
N GLY A 443 -13.34 10.02 -20.23
CA GLY A 443 -12.19 9.91 -19.35
C GLY A 443 -10.90 9.76 -20.15
N ALA A 444 -9.79 10.19 -19.56
CA ALA A 444 -8.48 9.90 -20.11
C ALA A 444 -7.46 9.55 -19.03
N VAL A 445 -6.52 8.66 -19.35
CA VAL A 445 -5.34 8.33 -18.56
C VAL A 445 -4.11 8.48 -19.46
N MET A 446 -3.19 9.32 -19.04
CA MET A 446 -1.92 9.56 -19.72
C MET A 446 -0.82 8.73 -19.06
N LEU A 447 -0.10 7.91 -19.84
CA LEU A 447 0.98 7.09 -19.34
C LEU A 447 2.32 7.64 -19.88
N HIS A 448 3.24 7.94 -18.97
CA HIS A 448 4.61 8.27 -19.35
C HIS A 448 5.45 7.01 -19.17
N PHE A 449 5.65 6.24 -20.28
CA PHE A 449 6.54 5.09 -20.28
C PHE A 449 8.01 5.53 -20.18
N VAL A 450 8.92 4.58 -20.07
CA VAL A 450 10.31 4.82 -19.67
C VAL A 450 11.30 4.23 -20.67
N ASN A 451 12.32 5.01 -21.01
CA ASN A 451 13.54 4.56 -21.68
C ASN A 451 14.76 4.71 -20.72
N PRO A 452 15.97 4.24 -21.08
CA PRO A 452 17.12 4.30 -20.19
C PRO A 452 17.50 5.73 -19.73
N GLU A 453 17.33 6.73 -20.60
CA GLU A 453 17.68 8.12 -20.28
C GLU A 453 16.63 8.74 -19.32
N MET A 454 15.37 8.48 -19.56
CA MET A 454 14.27 8.87 -18.65
C MET A 454 14.44 8.24 -17.27
N LEU A 455 14.81 6.95 -17.21
CA LEU A 455 15.09 6.28 -15.95
C LEU A 455 16.27 6.91 -15.20
N ALA A 456 17.38 7.15 -15.90
CA ALA A 456 18.55 7.79 -15.30
C ALA A 456 18.24 9.20 -14.77
N THR A 457 17.43 9.97 -15.50
CA THR A 457 16.94 11.28 -15.07
C THR A 457 16.08 11.18 -13.82
N ALA A 458 15.16 10.21 -13.76
CA ALA A 458 14.30 9.98 -12.60
C ALA A 458 15.11 9.53 -11.36
N GLN A 459 16.08 8.64 -11.53
CA GLN A 459 17.00 8.21 -10.46
C GLN A 459 17.85 9.36 -9.91
N ALA A 460 18.10 10.39 -10.73
CA ALA A 460 18.75 11.63 -10.30
C ALA A 460 17.78 12.65 -9.69
N GLY A 461 16.50 12.31 -9.51
CA GLY A 461 15.45 13.18 -8.95
C GLY A 461 14.93 14.23 -9.94
N GLY A 462 15.17 14.04 -11.25
CA GLY A 462 14.68 14.90 -12.33
C GLY A 462 13.48 14.31 -13.08
N VAL A 463 12.94 15.08 -14.03
CA VAL A 463 11.89 14.64 -14.95
C VAL A 463 12.30 15.00 -16.37
N GLN A 464 12.25 14.01 -17.27
CA GLN A 464 12.57 14.20 -18.68
C GLN A 464 11.60 15.17 -19.36
N LEU A 465 12.06 15.93 -20.35
CA LEU A 465 11.30 17.02 -20.97
C LEU A 465 9.94 16.57 -21.49
N SER A 466 9.87 15.46 -22.24
CA SER A 466 8.63 14.95 -22.80
C SER A 466 7.60 14.60 -21.73
N ALA A 467 7.98 13.81 -20.72
CA ALA A 467 7.12 13.46 -19.60
C ALA A 467 6.65 14.70 -18.82
N LYS A 468 7.56 15.66 -18.58
CA LYS A 468 7.25 16.93 -17.90
C LYS A 468 6.20 17.76 -18.65
N GLN A 469 6.29 17.85 -19.98
CA GLN A 469 5.34 18.62 -20.78
C GLN A 469 4.01 17.90 -20.93
N HIS A 470 4.02 16.58 -21.11
CA HIS A 470 2.80 15.78 -21.09
C HIS A 470 2.06 15.89 -19.75
N GLU A 471 2.78 15.87 -18.64
CA GLU A 471 2.19 16.09 -17.32
C GLU A 471 1.61 17.52 -17.17
N SER A 472 2.23 18.54 -17.76
CA SER A 472 1.66 19.89 -17.76
C SER A 472 0.32 19.96 -18.50
N VAL A 473 0.20 19.24 -19.62
CA VAL A 473 -1.06 19.08 -20.37
C VAL A 473 -2.08 18.31 -19.54
N ALA A 474 -1.68 17.18 -18.91
CA ALA A 474 -2.55 16.39 -18.06
C ALA A 474 -3.16 17.23 -16.92
N ARG A 475 -2.34 18.03 -16.23
CA ARG A 475 -2.79 18.96 -15.17
C ARG A 475 -3.76 20.01 -15.69
N HIS A 476 -3.45 20.64 -16.82
CA HIS A 476 -4.27 21.70 -17.40
C HIS A 476 -5.67 21.22 -17.78
N TYR A 477 -5.76 20.01 -18.33
CA TYR A 477 -7.03 19.38 -18.71
C TYR A 477 -7.63 18.47 -17.63
N HIS A 478 -7.11 18.47 -16.40
CA HIS A 478 -7.56 17.63 -15.29
C HIS A 478 -7.64 16.14 -15.64
N VAL A 479 -6.69 15.66 -16.45
CA VAL A 479 -6.57 14.26 -16.88
C VAL A 479 -5.68 13.48 -15.94
N SER A 480 -6.06 12.25 -15.60
CA SER A 480 -5.24 11.34 -14.78
C SER A 480 -3.96 10.96 -15.51
N SER A 481 -2.86 10.80 -14.76
CA SER A 481 -1.55 10.44 -15.34
C SER A 481 -0.77 9.48 -14.46
N ILE A 482 0.18 8.76 -15.08
CA ILE A 482 1.08 7.80 -14.44
C ILE A 482 2.51 8.08 -14.89
N ASP A 483 3.41 8.38 -13.95
CA ASP A 483 4.85 8.59 -14.18
C ASP A 483 5.61 7.28 -13.96
N LEU A 484 5.73 6.46 -15.00
CA LEU A 484 6.43 5.18 -14.93
C LEU A 484 7.96 5.31 -14.80
N PRO A 485 8.66 6.34 -15.33
CA PRO A 485 10.05 6.61 -15.01
C PRO A 485 10.31 6.76 -13.50
N ALA A 486 9.55 7.61 -12.83
CA ALA A 486 9.68 7.82 -11.39
C ALA A 486 9.29 6.55 -10.61
N GLU A 487 8.19 5.90 -10.96
CA GLU A 487 7.75 4.64 -10.35
C GLU A 487 8.80 3.53 -10.46
N LEU A 488 9.42 3.37 -11.63
CA LEU A 488 10.45 2.37 -11.83
C LEU A 488 11.73 2.72 -11.07
N ALA A 489 12.11 4.00 -11.01
CA ALA A 489 13.25 4.47 -10.23
C ALA A 489 13.06 4.13 -8.73
N ASP A 490 11.90 4.43 -8.16
CA ASP A 490 11.55 4.09 -6.77
C ASP A 490 11.62 2.57 -6.53
N ARG A 491 11.12 1.76 -7.46
CA ARG A 491 11.13 0.30 -7.35
C ARG A 491 12.50 -0.33 -7.51
N ILE A 492 13.37 0.29 -8.27
CA ILE A 492 14.78 -0.13 -8.36
C ILE A 492 15.50 0.21 -7.05
N GLU A 493 15.25 1.40 -6.51
CA GLU A 493 15.81 1.82 -5.23
C GLU A 493 15.37 0.92 -4.07
N ASP A 494 14.09 0.53 -4.02
CA ASP A 494 13.55 -0.36 -2.99
C ASP A 494 13.82 -1.86 -3.26
N GLY A 495 14.47 -2.19 -4.39
CA GLY A 495 14.85 -3.55 -4.76
C GLY A 495 13.68 -4.47 -5.14
N THR A 496 12.48 -3.92 -5.40
CA THR A 496 11.29 -4.70 -5.80
C THR A 496 11.21 -4.95 -7.29
N MET A 497 11.99 -4.19 -8.10
CA MET A 497 12.11 -4.36 -9.54
C MET A 497 13.54 -4.02 -10.00
N SER A 498 13.95 -4.48 -11.18
CA SER A 498 15.15 -4.05 -11.87
C SER A 498 14.81 -3.67 -13.31
N TRP A 499 15.73 -2.97 -13.99
CA TRP A 499 15.57 -2.66 -15.42
C TRP A 499 15.41 -3.90 -16.29
N GLU A 500 16.13 -4.99 -15.96
CA GLU A 500 16.04 -6.27 -16.67
C GLU A 500 14.68 -6.95 -16.41
N THR A 501 14.19 -6.91 -15.16
CA THR A 501 12.87 -7.47 -14.81
C THR A 501 11.74 -6.66 -15.44
N TRP A 502 11.90 -5.33 -15.52
CA TRP A 502 10.99 -4.45 -16.25
C TRP A 502 10.94 -4.81 -17.74
N GLY A 503 12.08 -5.14 -18.35
CA GLY A 503 12.18 -5.63 -19.73
C GLY A 503 12.65 -4.61 -20.75
N GLY A 504 13.16 -3.48 -20.32
CA GLY A 504 13.70 -2.43 -21.19
C GLY A 504 12.67 -1.39 -21.65
N THR A 505 13.00 -0.61 -22.68
CA THR A 505 12.09 0.42 -23.25
C THR A 505 10.74 -0.17 -23.68
N HIS A 506 10.76 -1.38 -24.22
CA HIS A 506 9.55 -2.18 -24.45
C HIS A 506 9.39 -3.14 -23.26
N PRO A 507 8.45 -2.86 -22.34
CA PRO A 507 8.34 -3.65 -21.11
C PRO A 507 8.13 -5.14 -21.40
N GLY A 508 8.83 -5.98 -20.64
CA GLY A 508 8.59 -7.42 -20.61
C GLY A 508 7.31 -7.78 -19.84
N PRO A 509 7.04 -9.08 -19.62
CA PRO A 509 5.81 -9.50 -18.95
C PRO A 509 5.61 -8.89 -17.56
N ALA A 510 6.67 -8.73 -16.77
CA ALA A 510 6.60 -8.13 -15.44
C ALA A 510 6.35 -6.62 -15.49
N GLY A 511 7.06 -5.89 -16.38
CA GLY A 511 6.85 -4.46 -16.57
C GLY A 511 5.46 -4.13 -17.12
N ASN A 512 4.98 -4.90 -18.10
CA ASN A 512 3.61 -4.75 -18.62
C ASN A 512 2.54 -5.04 -17.57
N ARG A 513 2.76 -6.05 -16.71
CA ARG A 513 1.87 -6.35 -15.58
C ARG A 513 1.82 -5.17 -14.64
N HIS A 514 2.98 -4.63 -14.27
CA HIS A 514 3.09 -3.50 -13.36
C HIS A 514 2.42 -2.24 -13.93
N ALA A 515 2.66 -1.90 -15.20
CA ALA A 515 2.00 -0.78 -15.86
C ALA A 515 0.47 -0.95 -15.89
N ALA A 516 -0.02 -2.16 -16.20
CA ALA A 516 -1.45 -2.47 -16.15
C ALA A 516 -2.04 -2.34 -14.73
N ASP A 517 -1.32 -2.83 -13.72
CA ASP A 517 -1.76 -2.74 -12.32
C ASP A 517 -1.89 -1.27 -11.86
N LEU A 518 -0.99 -0.38 -12.29
CA LEU A 518 -1.09 1.06 -12.02
C LEU A 518 -2.28 1.70 -12.74
N VAL A 519 -2.52 1.35 -14.00
CA VAL A 519 -3.74 1.81 -14.71
C VAL A 519 -5.00 1.35 -13.97
N ILE A 520 -5.08 0.08 -13.61
CA ILE A 520 -6.19 -0.48 -12.86
C ILE A 520 -6.37 0.24 -11.52
N GLN A 521 -5.28 0.55 -10.85
CA GLN A 521 -5.27 1.33 -9.61
C GLN A 521 -5.89 2.73 -9.80
N VAL A 522 -5.52 3.44 -10.88
CA VAL A 522 -6.12 4.74 -11.24
C VAL A 522 -7.62 4.62 -11.46
N LEU A 523 -8.05 3.59 -12.22
CA LEU A 523 -9.47 3.36 -12.52
C LEU A 523 -10.26 3.01 -11.24
N GLN A 524 -9.71 2.20 -10.36
CA GLN A 524 -10.33 1.85 -9.07
C GLN A 524 -10.45 3.06 -8.14
N ALA A 525 -9.42 3.90 -8.08
CA ALA A 525 -9.45 5.12 -7.26
C ALA A 525 -10.52 6.10 -7.74
N ALA A 526 -10.62 6.28 -9.05
CA ALA A 526 -11.66 7.11 -9.63
C ALA A 526 -13.07 6.59 -9.31
N LEU A 527 -13.28 5.26 -9.31
CA LEU A 527 -14.56 4.67 -8.92
C LEU A 527 -14.86 4.84 -7.41
N ALA A 528 -13.85 4.72 -6.56
CA ALA A 528 -14.03 4.86 -5.11
C ALA A 528 -14.36 6.30 -4.67
N SER A 529 -13.97 7.30 -5.45
CA SER A 529 -14.31 8.71 -5.18
C SER A 529 -15.76 9.08 -5.55
N ALA A 530 -16.48 8.21 -6.28
CA ALA A 530 -17.87 8.46 -6.73
C ALA A 530 -18.89 8.59 -5.60
N ASP A 531 -18.62 8.08 -4.40
CA ASP A 531 -19.50 8.18 -3.22
C ASP A 531 -19.50 9.56 -2.53
N LYS A 532 -18.63 10.48 -2.92
CA LYS A 532 -18.61 11.85 -2.43
C LYS A 532 -19.18 12.77 -3.50
N SER A 533 -20.53 12.82 -3.57
CA SER A 533 -21.25 13.63 -4.55
C SER A 533 -20.89 15.10 -4.46
N GLU A 534 -20.12 15.60 -5.39
CA GLU A 534 -20.35 16.90 -5.96
C GLU A 534 -21.15 16.70 -7.28
N THR A 535 -22.47 16.60 -7.14
CA THR A 535 -23.41 16.87 -8.22
C THR A 535 -23.39 18.38 -8.45
N GLY A 536 -22.28 18.90 -8.97
CA GLY A 536 -22.04 20.30 -9.21
C GLY A 536 -21.59 20.49 -10.65
N ALA A 537 -22.51 21.04 -11.44
CA ALA A 537 -22.32 21.78 -12.68
C ALA A 537 -21.78 21.00 -13.92
N LEU A 538 -22.65 20.93 -14.89
CA LEU A 538 -22.47 20.98 -16.35
C LEU A 538 -21.01 21.19 -16.82
N ALA A 539 -20.69 20.51 -17.90
CA ALA A 539 -19.44 20.63 -18.64
C ALA A 539 -18.88 22.07 -18.57
N GLU A 540 -17.83 22.23 -17.76
CA GLU A 540 -17.00 23.41 -17.89
C GLU A 540 -16.52 23.47 -19.34
N ALA A 541 -16.59 24.66 -19.97
CA ALA A 541 -16.02 24.83 -21.29
C ALA A 541 -14.59 24.35 -21.28
N LEU A 542 -14.15 23.69 -22.38
CA LEU A 542 -12.76 23.30 -22.52
C LEU A 542 -11.85 24.48 -22.13
N PRO A 543 -10.80 24.25 -21.33
CA PRO A 543 -9.83 25.29 -21.01
C PRO A 543 -9.27 25.93 -22.28
N GLU A 544 -8.85 27.18 -22.18
CA GLU A 544 -8.07 27.82 -23.25
C GLU A 544 -6.83 26.96 -23.55
N PRO A 545 -6.42 26.85 -24.82
CA PRO A 545 -5.26 26.05 -25.15
C PRO A 545 -3.98 26.61 -24.50
N LEU A 546 -3.08 25.72 -24.09
CA LEU A 546 -1.75 26.09 -23.59
C LEU A 546 -0.92 26.76 -24.68
N LEU A 547 -1.12 26.37 -25.94
CA LEU A 547 -0.50 26.95 -27.11
C LEU A 547 -1.56 27.33 -28.14
N GLU A 548 -1.49 28.56 -28.68
CA GLU A 548 -2.37 29.01 -29.77
C GLU A 548 -2.29 28.10 -31.02
N SER A 549 -1.17 27.44 -31.21
CA SER A 549 -0.88 26.53 -32.33
C SER A 549 -1.18 25.05 -32.03
N SER A 550 -2.00 24.75 -31.02
CA SER A 550 -2.37 23.34 -30.73
C SER A 550 -3.13 22.70 -31.89
N PHE A 551 -2.94 21.39 -32.15
CA PHE A 551 -3.60 20.65 -33.23
C PHE A 551 -5.07 20.33 -32.91
N SER A 552 -5.79 21.28 -32.33
CA SER A 552 -7.15 21.12 -31.79
C SER A 552 -8.28 21.03 -32.84
N ALA A 553 -8.01 21.52 -34.05
CA ALA A 553 -8.96 21.45 -35.15
C ALA A 553 -8.49 20.37 -36.12
N GLY A 554 -8.97 19.15 -36.01
CA GLY A 554 -8.66 18.03 -36.93
C GLY A 554 -8.90 18.30 -38.45
N GLY A 555 -8.38 19.42 -38.92
CA GLY A 555 -8.42 19.88 -40.31
C GLY A 555 -6.99 20.01 -40.82
N PHE A 556 -6.64 19.18 -41.79
CA PHE A 556 -5.49 19.39 -42.64
C PHE A 556 -5.56 20.77 -43.29
N LEU A 557 -4.91 21.76 -42.76
CA LEU A 557 -4.43 22.87 -43.57
C LEU A 557 -3.06 22.43 -44.12
N LEU A 558 -3.09 21.77 -45.30
CA LEU A 558 -1.92 21.62 -46.15
C LEU A 558 -1.48 23.03 -46.60
N ILE A 559 -0.60 23.66 -45.80
CA ILE A 559 0.17 24.78 -46.33
C ILE A 559 1.43 24.17 -46.95
N PHE A 560 1.34 23.78 -48.20
CA PHE A 560 2.50 23.69 -49.08
C PHE A 560 2.92 25.11 -49.41
N SER A 561 3.92 25.62 -48.69
CA SER A 561 4.76 26.72 -49.21
C SER A 561 5.88 26.10 -50.01
N PHE A 562 5.90 26.32 -51.28
CA PHE A 562 7.01 26.09 -52.22
C PHE A 562 8.18 27.00 -51.89
#